data_c18b68f2fce9bd7165827601950476a6
#
_entry.id   c18b68f2fce9bd7165827601950476a6
#
_cell.length_a   1.000
_cell.length_b   1.000
_cell.length_c   1.000
_cell.angle_alpha   90.00
_cell.angle_beta   90.00
_cell.angle_gamma   90.00
#
_symmetry.space_group_name_H-M   'P 1'
#
loop_
_entity.id
_entity.type
_entity.pdbx_description
1 polymer ?
#
loop_
_entity_poly.entity_id
_entity_poly.type
_entity_poly.pdbx_seq_one_letter_code
_entity_poly.pdbx_strand_id
1 'polypeptide(L)'
;MGNPTRRAFPLAALAAVTTTASAGTGTAAAAGRHRAGPAEMRGMWLATVANRDWPSRPGLSAARQRDELLGLLDLAVRNRLNTVMFQVRPTADALWPSPYEPWSQVLTGTQGESPGWDPLGTAVTEAHARGLELHAWFNPYRVATHSDLGRLVPEHPARRHPEWVVPYGGKLYYNPGLPEVRAFVQDAMLDAVRRYPLDAVHFDDYFYPYPVAGQTFDDDAAYDAHGGGHPSRAAWRRANIDLLVLETAERIKAIRPTTQFGISPFGVWRNASTDPLGSDTRALQSYDDVYADTRKWVREGWIDYLVPQLYWNIGLAAADYAKLVPWWADVARGSRTRLYLGEALYKAGDPAQPAAWQDPAELSAHLTLAADFPQVRGHVYFAAGDVAADRVGAMARVVADHYALPAAAPRRATGAGVPAPGAGPRSRGPVT
;
A
#
# COMPACT_ATOMS: atom_id res chain seq x y z
N MET A 1 9.90 49.75 61.90
CA MET A 1 9.45 49.42 63.22
C MET A 1 8.79 48.08 63.16
N GLY A 2 9.22 47.07 63.68
CA GLY A 2 9.87 46.44 64.73
C GLY A 2 9.81 44.93 64.55
N ASN A 3 10.97 44.32 64.51
CA ASN A 3 11.24 42.90 64.84
C ASN A 3 11.24 42.79 66.37
N PRO A 4 11.37 41.64 67.04
CA PRO A 4 11.39 40.21 66.72
C PRO A 4 10.61 39.33 67.74
N THR A 5 10.64 38.00 67.66
CA THR A 5 11.18 37.12 68.72
C THR A 5 11.21 35.62 68.30
N ARG A 6 12.37 35.03 68.57
CA ARG A 6 12.70 33.58 68.62
C ARG A 6 12.13 32.96 69.92
N ARG A 7 11.84 31.65 69.88
CA ARG A 7 12.06 30.59 70.89
C ARG A 7 11.90 29.23 70.26
N ALA A 8 12.92 28.44 70.12
CA ALA A 8 13.66 27.56 71.04
C ALA A 8 12.98 26.15 71.19
N PHE A 9 13.75 25.13 70.80
CA PHE A 9 13.47 23.69 70.93
C PHE A 9 13.33 23.17 72.37
N PRO A 10 12.77 21.96 72.62
CA PRO A 10 13.65 20.91 73.13
C PRO A 10 13.54 19.54 72.44
N LEU A 11 14.68 18.82 72.49
CA LEU A 11 14.83 17.36 72.21
C LEU A 11 14.06 16.57 73.30
N ALA A 12 13.46 15.42 72.86
CA ALA A 12 13.32 14.23 73.70
C ALA A 12 13.07 12.97 72.90
N ALA A 13 13.99 12.03 73.14
CA ALA A 13 13.85 10.60 73.37
C ALA A 13 13.47 9.65 72.20
N LEU A 14 14.46 8.79 71.86
CA LEU A 14 14.32 7.53 71.16
C LEU A 14 13.42 6.55 71.94
N ALA A 15 12.43 5.96 71.23
CA ALA A 15 11.86 4.68 71.61
C ALA A 15 11.91 3.74 70.44
N ALA A 16 12.66 2.65 70.58
CA ALA A 16 12.73 1.56 69.60
C ALA A 16 11.41 0.77 69.65
N VAL A 17 10.69 0.72 68.53
CA VAL A 17 9.56 -0.20 68.33
C VAL A 17 9.94 -1.19 67.24
N THR A 18 10.12 -2.44 67.64
CA THR A 18 10.22 -3.61 66.76
C THR A 18 8.87 -3.81 66.07
N THR A 19 8.81 -3.58 64.77
CA THR A 19 7.66 -3.97 63.95
C THR A 19 7.97 -5.25 63.20
N THR A 20 7.22 -6.27 63.52
CA THR A 20 7.10 -7.53 62.81
C THR A 20 6.63 -7.31 61.39
N ALA A 21 7.41 -7.77 60.40
CA ALA A 21 7.06 -7.73 58.99
C ALA A 21 5.91 -8.71 58.72
N SER A 22 4.69 -8.20 58.54
CA SER A 22 3.58 -8.93 57.93
C SER A 22 3.82 -8.96 56.42
N ALA A 23 4.09 -10.13 55.85
CA ALA A 23 4.09 -10.38 54.41
C ALA A 23 2.69 -10.16 53.85
N GLY A 24 2.40 -8.96 53.41
CA GLY A 24 1.23 -8.67 52.61
C GLY A 24 1.44 -9.24 51.22
N THR A 25 0.74 -10.32 50.90
CA THR A 25 0.57 -10.80 49.52
C THR A 25 -0.12 -9.72 48.68
N GLY A 26 0.66 -8.85 48.08
CA GLY A 26 0.18 -7.93 47.07
C GLY A 26 -0.32 -8.75 45.88
N THR A 27 -1.63 -8.85 45.72
CA THR A 27 -2.25 -9.27 44.48
C THR A 27 -1.82 -8.27 43.41
N ALA A 28 -0.80 -8.63 42.59
CA ALA A 28 -0.52 -7.94 41.37
C ALA A 28 -1.82 -7.97 40.55
N ALA A 29 -2.44 -6.81 40.39
CA ALA A 29 -3.56 -6.64 39.49
C ALA A 29 -3.08 -7.16 38.12
N ALA A 30 -3.62 -8.28 37.70
CA ALA A 30 -3.43 -8.81 36.37
C ALA A 30 -3.93 -7.74 35.42
N ALA A 31 -2.99 -7.01 34.80
CA ALA A 31 -3.30 -6.14 33.68
C ALA A 31 -4.04 -7.05 32.70
N GLY A 32 -5.33 -6.76 32.50
CA GLY A 32 -6.20 -7.53 31.65
C GLY A 32 -5.52 -7.66 30.29
N ARG A 33 -5.10 -8.86 29.92
CA ARG A 33 -4.74 -9.16 28.54
C ARG A 33 -6.02 -8.97 27.74
N HIS A 34 -6.20 -7.74 27.20
CA HIS A 34 -7.18 -7.53 26.16
C HIS A 34 -6.90 -8.63 25.12
N ARG A 35 -7.85 -9.54 24.95
CA ARG A 35 -7.80 -10.48 23.82
C ARG A 35 -7.77 -9.61 22.57
N ALA A 36 -6.59 -9.43 21.98
CA ALA A 36 -6.48 -8.87 20.65
C ALA A 36 -7.32 -9.77 19.74
N GLY A 37 -8.19 -9.17 18.95
CA GLY A 37 -8.88 -9.88 17.88
C GLY A 37 -7.86 -10.56 16.95
N PRO A 38 -8.30 -11.42 16.03
CA PRO A 38 -7.39 -12.01 15.04
C PRO A 38 -6.64 -10.92 14.30
N ALA A 39 -5.38 -11.19 13.91
CA ALA A 39 -4.60 -10.23 13.12
C ALA A 39 -5.30 -10.00 11.78
N GLU A 40 -5.69 -8.75 11.53
CA GLU A 40 -6.51 -8.32 10.38
C GLU A 40 -5.99 -6.98 9.88
N MET A 41 -5.77 -6.84 8.56
CA MET A 41 -5.43 -5.54 7.98
C MET A 41 -6.68 -4.65 7.89
N ARG A 42 -6.59 -3.48 8.47
CA ARG A 42 -7.57 -2.41 8.36
C ARG A 42 -6.83 -1.18 7.84
N GLY A 43 -6.79 -1.05 6.52
CA GLY A 43 -5.94 -0.07 5.87
C GLY A 43 -6.69 1.07 5.20
N MET A 44 -5.98 2.17 4.93
CA MET A 44 -6.42 3.18 3.99
C MET A 44 -5.27 3.58 3.07
N TRP A 45 -5.58 3.90 1.82
CA TRP A 45 -4.65 4.58 0.93
C TRP A 45 -4.63 6.07 1.22
N LEU A 46 -3.43 6.66 1.22
CA LEU A 46 -3.20 8.08 1.30
C LEU A 46 -2.50 8.51 0.00
N ALA A 47 -3.28 9.01 -0.95
CA ALA A 47 -2.80 9.36 -2.28
C ALA A 47 -2.30 10.81 -2.32
N THR A 48 -1.11 11.00 -2.94
CA THR A 48 -0.48 12.31 -3.10
C THR A 48 -0.53 12.84 -4.52
N VAL A 49 -0.72 11.96 -5.50
CA VAL A 49 -0.84 12.37 -6.91
C VAL A 49 -1.92 13.44 -7.08
N ALA A 50 -1.57 14.53 -7.74
CA ALA A 50 -2.45 15.68 -7.92
C ALA A 50 -3.05 16.24 -6.61
N ASN A 51 -2.35 16.07 -5.49
CA ASN A 51 -2.80 16.49 -4.16
C ASN A 51 -4.17 15.93 -3.77
N ARG A 52 -4.45 14.67 -4.15
CA ARG A 52 -5.78 14.07 -3.94
C ARG A 52 -6.17 14.04 -2.47
N ASP A 53 -5.30 13.51 -1.61
CA ASP A 53 -5.56 13.40 -0.17
C ASP A 53 -4.60 14.26 0.65
N TRP A 54 -3.33 14.34 0.23
CA TRP A 54 -2.30 15.08 0.95
C TRP A 54 -1.11 15.47 0.03
N PRO A 55 -0.45 16.65 0.27
CA PRO A 55 -1.00 17.79 1.01
C PRO A 55 -2.28 18.31 0.38
N SER A 56 -3.13 19.03 1.13
CA SER A 56 -4.43 19.51 0.61
C SER A 56 -4.30 20.44 -0.61
N ARG A 57 -3.12 21.04 -0.80
CA ARG A 57 -2.68 21.76 -1.99
C ARG A 57 -1.15 21.92 -1.97
N PRO A 58 -0.50 22.14 -3.11
CA PRO A 58 0.92 22.43 -3.14
C PRO A 58 1.23 23.81 -2.50
N GLY A 59 2.48 24.01 -2.09
CA GLY A 59 2.97 25.29 -1.57
C GLY A 59 2.50 25.64 -0.16
N LEU A 60 1.99 24.67 0.60
CA LEU A 60 1.76 24.84 2.03
C LEU A 60 3.09 24.90 2.80
N SER A 61 3.14 25.62 3.92
CA SER A 61 4.30 25.59 4.80
C SER A 61 4.57 24.18 5.32
N ALA A 62 5.83 23.86 5.64
CA ALA A 62 6.22 22.58 6.22
C ALA A 62 5.41 22.24 7.49
N ALA A 63 5.16 23.22 8.34
CA ALA A 63 4.32 23.05 9.54
C ALA A 63 2.91 22.63 9.16
N ARG A 64 2.28 23.29 8.19
CA ARG A 64 0.91 22.97 7.79
C ARG A 64 0.83 21.59 7.10
N GLN A 65 1.78 21.25 6.23
CA GLN A 65 1.86 19.93 5.64
C GLN A 65 1.96 18.83 6.71
N ARG A 66 2.82 19.06 7.72
CA ARG A 66 2.97 18.14 8.85
C ARG A 66 1.68 18.00 9.64
N ASP A 67 1.02 19.12 10.01
CA ASP A 67 -0.24 19.08 10.76
C ASP A 67 -1.32 18.28 10.02
N GLU A 68 -1.44 18.47 8.69
CA GLU A 68 -2.39 17.72 7.87
C GLU A 68 -2.05 16.22 7.87
N LEU A 69 -0.77 15.85 7.69
CA LEU A 69 -0.32 14.47 7.71
C LEU A 69 -0.65 13.79 9.05
N LEU A 70 -0.31 14.43 10.16
CA LEU A 70 -0.62 13.93 11.51
C LEU A 70 -2.11 13.78 11.72
N GLY A 71 -2.92 14.73 11.24
CA GLY A 71 -4.38 14.67 11.30
C GLY A 71 -4.95 13.45 10.56
N LEU A 72 -4.36 13.05 9.42
CA LEU A 72 -4.75 11.85 8.66
C LEU A 72 -4.31 10.56 9.38
N LEU A 73 -3.14 10.53 10.02
CA LEU A 73 -2.74 9.39 10.85
C LEU A 73 -3.67 9.23 12.07
N ASP A 74 -4.03 10.33 12.73
CA ASP A 74 -5.01 10.32 13.82
C ASP A 74 -6.40 9.88 13.35
N LEU A 75 -6.80 10.25 12.13
CA LEU A 75 -8.03 9.79 11.49
C LEU A 75 -8.04 8.26 11.33
N ALA A 76 -6.93 7.66 10.90
CA ALA A 76 -6.80 6.22 10.82
C ALA A 76 -7.06 5.56 12.19
N VAL A 77 -6.42 6.05 13.23
CA VAL A 77 -6.60 5.54 14.61
C VAL A 77 -8.05 5.67 15.07
N ARG A 78 -8.68 6.84 14.87
CA ARG A 78 -10.10 7.06 15.23
C ARG A 78 -11.05 6.10 14.56
N ASN A 79 -10.76 5.70 13.31
CA ASN A 79 -11.53 4.71 12.55
C ASN A 79 -11.08 3.27 12.78
N ARG A 80 -10.24 3.03 13.83
CA ARG A 80 -9.72 1.70 14.18
C ARG A 80 -8.95 1.00 13.05
N LEU A 81 -8.38 1.79 12.12
CA LEU A 81 -7.45 1.33 11.12
C LEU A 81 -6.07 1.12 11.76
N ASN A 82 -5.27 0.24 11.16
CA ASN A 82 -3.95 -0.12 11.67
C ASN A 82 -2.83 -0.03 10.61
N THR A 83 -3.17 0.35 9.38
CA THR A 83 -2.23 0.43 8.26
C THR A 83 -2.54 1.65 7.39
N VAL A 84 -1.51 2.39 7.00
CA VAL A 84 -1.61 3.48 6.02
C VAL A 84 -0.70 3.18 4.84
N MET A 85 -1.26 3.10 3.63
CA MET A 85 -0.53 2.98 2.38
C MET A 85 -0.28 4.37 1.80
N PHE A 86 0.87 4.94 2.13
CA PHE A 86 1.23 6.32 1.79
C PHE A 86 1.94 6.41 0.45
N GLN A 87 1.34 7.10 -0.53
CA GLN A 87 1.93 7.30 -1.85
C GLN A 87 3.12 8.26 -1.78
N VAL A 88 4.32 7.71 -1.87
CA VAL A 88 5.57 8.47 -1.69
C VAL A 88 6.33 8.72 -2.99
N ARG A 89 5.94 8.04 -4.08
CA ARG A 89 6.49 8.23 -5.43
C ARG A 89 5.35 8.20 -6.46
N PRO A 90 4.63 9.32 -6.61
CA PRO A 90 3.46 9.38 -7.51
C PRO A 90 3.81 9.48 -9.00
N THR A 91 4.90 10.18 -9.37
CA THR A 91 5.23 10.54 -10.76
C THR A 91 6.75 10.61 -11.02
N ALA A 92 7.47 9.52 -10.74
CA ALA A 92 8.94 9.46 -10.87
C ALA A 92 9.63 10.64 -10.15
N ASP A 93 9.11 10.99 -9.00
CA ASP A 93 9.55 12.03 -8.08
C ASP A 93 9.37 11.53 -6.64
N ALA A 94 10.03 12.13 -5.67
CA ALA A 94 10.13 11.57 -4.33
C ALA A 94 9.53 12.50 -3.26
N LEU A 95 8.97 11.89 -2.21
CA LEU A 95 8.58 12.57 -0.97
C LEU A 95 9.61 12.38 0.15
N TRP A 96 10.86 12.10 -0.21
CA TRP A 96 12.02 12.00 0.70
C TRP A 96 13.27 12.53 -0.02
N PRO A 97 14.38 12.84 0.68
CA PRO A 97 15.62 13.31 0.04
C PRO A 97 16.29 12.17 -0.75
N SER A 98 15.77 11.90 -1.96
CA SER A 98 16.26 10.87 -2.87
C SER A 98 17.47 11.38 -3.67
N PRO A 99 18.51 10.53 -3.85
CA PRO A 99 19.61 10.86 -4.76
C PRO A 99 19.30 10.51 -6.23
N TYR A 100 18.16 9.85 -6.49
CA TYR A 100 17.77 9.33 -7.80
C TYR A 100 16.80 10.24 -8.53
N GLU A 101 15.85 10.83 -7.81
CA GLU A 101 14.71 11.55 -8.38
C GLU A 101 14.47 12.86 -7.63
N PRO A 102 13.94 13.90 -8.30
CA PRO A 102 13.70 15.20 -7.70
C PRO A 102 12.58 15.13 -6.64
N TRP A 103 12.54 16.14 -5.77
CA TRP A 103 11.38 16.36 -4.91
C TRP A 103 10.10 16.52 -5.71
N SER A 104 9.02 15.92 -5.25
CA SER A 104 7.74 16.01 -5.92
C SER A 104 7.13 17.40 -5.83
N GLN A 105 6.62 17.89 -6.95
CA GLN A 105 5.91 19.17 -7.03
C GLN A 105 4.64 19.24 -6.17
N VAL A 106 4.10 18.11 -5.74
CA VAL A 106 2.91 18.08 -4.86
C VAL A 106 3.16 18.77 -3.51
N LEU A 107 4.44 18.85 -3.09
CA LEU A 107 4.85 19.47 -1.84
C LEU A 107 4.91 21.00 -1.91
N THR A 108 5.71 21.52 -2.82
CA THR A 108 6.00 22.96 -2.92
C THR A 108 5.26 23.65 -4.06
N GLY A 109 4.81 22.90 -5.07
CA GLY A 109 4.30 23.39 -6.34
C GLY A 109 5.38 23.44 -7.43
N THR A 110 6.64 23.28 -7.06
CA THR A 110 7.80 23.28 -7.97
C THR A 110 8.53 21.95 -7.85
N GLN A 111 8.65 21.19 -8.93
CA GLN A 111 9.42 19.95 -8.94
C GLN A 111 10.90 20.24 -8.63
N GLY A 112 11.53 19.42 -7.80
CA GLY A 112 12.92 19.56 -7.38
C GLY A 112 13.15 20.51 -6.20
N GLU A 113 12.18 21.36 -5.86
CA GLU A 113 12.27 22.24 -4.70
C GLU A 113 12.04 21.47 -3.39
N SER A 114 13.01 21.55 -2.49
CA SER A 114 12.91 20.90 -1.17
C SER A 114 11.81 21.54 -0.30
N PRO A 115 10.94 20.75 0.33
CA PRO A 115 9.96 21.26 1.28
C PRO A 115 10.58 21.72 2.61
N GLY A 116 11.90 21.55 2.81
CA GLY A 116 12.60 21.90 4.05
C GLY A 116 12.39 20.91 5.20
N TRP A 117 11.81 19.75 4.93
CA TRP A 117 11.60 18.67 5.90
C TRP A 117 11.53 17.31 5.21
N ASP A 118 11.49 16.21 5.97
CA ASP A 118 11.39 14.85 5.44
C ASP A 118 9.97 14.28 5.67
N PRO A 119 9.08 14.35 4.67
CA PRO A 119 7.74 13.81 4.77
C PRO A 119 7.68 12.33 5.07
N LEU A 120 8.47 11.50 4.36
CA LEU A 120 8.44 10.05 4.54
C LEU A 120 8.99 9.64 5.90
N GLY A 121 10.14 10.19 6.31
CA GLY A 121 10.74 9.89 7.62
C GLY A 121 9.81 10.29 8.77
N THR A 122 9.13 11.44 8.64
CA THR A 122 8.13 11.88 9.61
C THR A 122 6.92 10.93 9.61
N ALA A 123 6.40 10.57 8.43
CA ALA A 123 5.24 9.66 8.33
C ALA A 123 5.51 8.30 9.00
N VAL A 124 6.69 7.72 8.78
CA VAL A 124 7.09 6.44 9.41
C VAL A 124 7.14 6.59 10.94
N THR A 125 7.83 7.61 11.43
CA THR A 125 7.98 7.84 12.87
C THR A 125 6.63 8.03 13.56
N GLU A 126 5.78 8.87 12.97
CA GLU A 126 4.50 9.24 13.55
C GLU A 126 3.43 8.14 13.40
N ALA A 127 3.49 7.34 12.33
CA ALA A 127 2.65 6.15 12.19
C ALA A 127 2.99 5.12 13.28
N HIS A 128 4.28 4.79 13.44
CA HIS A 128 4.74 3.86 14.48
C HIS A 128 4.40 4.33 15.90
N ALA A 129 4.54 5.62 16.19
CA ALA A 129 4.15 6.20 17.49
C ALA A 129 2.65 6.01 17.80
N ARG A 130 1.82 5.84 16.77
CA ARG A 130 0.37 5.58 16.86
C ARG A 130 0.01 4.10 16.77
N GLY A 131 0.99 3.21 16.65
CA GLY A 131 0.78 1.77 16.44
C GLY A 131 0.26 1.40 15.05
N LEU A 132 0.42 2.30 14.05
CA LEU A 132 0.08 2.05 12.66
C LEU A 132 1.29 1.46 11.91
N GLU A 133 1.05 0.52 10.98
CA GLU A 133 2.02 0.18 9.95
C GLU A 133 2.00 1.24 8.84
N LEU A 134 3.19 1.60 8.31
CA LEU A 134 3.33 2.46 7.16
C LEU A 134 3.87 1.67 5.97
N HIS A 135 3.02 1.53 4.95
CA HIS A 135 3.37 0.94 3.67
C HIS A 135 3.68 2.04 2.67
N ALA A 136 4.92 2.11 2.19
CA ALA A 136 5.30 3.10 1.19
C ALA A 136 4.78 2.66 -0.19
N TRP A 137 3.89 3.47 -0.77
CA TRP A 137 3.28 3.21 -2.07
C TRP A 137 4.01 3.94 -3.17
N PHE A 138 4.45 3.19 -4.18
CA PHE A 138 5.19 3.65 -5.34
C PHE A 138 4.44 3.34 -6.63
N ASN A 139 4.45 4.28 -7.58
CA ASN A 139 4.09 4.04 -8.98
C ASN A 139 5.37 3.77 -9.77
N PRO A 140 5.64 2.55 -10.24
CA PRO A 140 6.94 2.23 -10.84
C PRO A 140 7.25 3.01 -12.11
N TYR A 141 6.28 3.13 -13.02
CA TYR A 141 6.55 3.59 -14.38
C TYR A 141 5.91 4.92 -14.76
N ARG A 142 4.98 5.46 -13.99
CA ARG A 142 4.39 6.78 -14.31
C ARG A 142 5.40 7.90 -14.05
N VAL A 143 5.75 8.66 -15.12
CA VAL A 143 6.71 9.78 -15.07
C VAL A 143 6.01 11.09 -14.81
N ALA A 144 4.90 11.37 -15.51
CA ALA A 144 4.16 12.61 -15.37
C ALA A 144 2.68 12.45 -15.73
N THR A 145 1.84 13.34 -15.22
CA THR A 145 0.41 13.43 -15.56
C THR A 145 0.14 14.32 -16.79
N HIS A 146 1.19 14.71 -17.52
CA HIS A 146 1.19 15.45 -18.78
C HIS A 146 2.18 14.80 -19.76
N SER A 147 2.13 15.17 -21.05
CA SER A 147 2.97 14.60 -22.12
C SER A 147 4.18 15.45 -22.51
N ASP A 148 4.47 16.53 -21.81
CA ASP A 148 5.55 17.45 -22.14
C ASP A 148 6.78 17.20 -21.25
N LEU A 149 7.84 16.60 -21.82
CA LEU A 149 9.14 16.41 -21.15
C LEU A 149 9.79 17.73 -20.73
N GLY A 150 9.55 18.82 -21.47
CA GLY A 150 10.13 20.14 -21.17
C GLY A 150 9.67 20.73 -19.84
N ARG A 151 8.54 20.27 -19.29
CA ARG A 151 8.02 20.69 -18.00
C ARG A 151 8.70 20.03 -16.80
N LEU A 152 9.42 18.93 -17.02
CA LEU A 152 10.24 18.33 -15.97
C LEU A 152 11.50 19.16 -15.74
N VAL A 153 12.02 19.18 -14.51
CA VAL A 153 13.30 19.86 -14.24
C VAL A 153 14.45 19.20 -14.99
N PRO A 154 15.52 19.97 -15.36
CA PRO A 154 16.65 19.43 -16.14
C PRO A 154 17.31 18.18 -15.54
N GLU A 155 17.32 18.09 -14.21
CA GLU A 155 17.92 16.99 -13.45
C GLU A 155 17.06 15.72 -13.42
N HIS A 156 15.80 15.81 -13.85
CA HIS A 156 14.90 14.67 -13.84
C HIS A 156 15.44 13.54 -14.74
N PRO A 157 15.51 12.28 -14.27
CA PRO A 157 16.05 11.16 -15.06
C PRO A 157 15.37 10.99 -16.42
N ALA A 158 14.05 11.13 -16.49
CA ALA A 158 13.32 11.06 -17.75
C ALA A 158 13.72 12.16 -18.76
N ARG A 159 14.22 13.30 -18.29
CA ARG A 159 14.71 14.37 -19.15
C ARG A 159 16.16 14.16 -19.58
N ARG A 160 16.96 13.48 -18.74
CA ARG A 160 18.33 13.06 -19.06
C ARG A 160 18.36 11.87 -20.01
N HIS A 161 17.33 11.02 -19.93
CA HIS A 161 17.16 9.79 -20.68
C HIS A 161 15.80 9.82 -21.41
N PRO A 162 15.61 10.69 -22.42
CA PRO A 162 14.35 10.77 -23.15
C PRO A 162 14.02 9.46 -23.88
N GLU A 163 15.01 8.64 -24.22
CA GLU A 163 14.87 7.30 -24.81
C GLU A 163 14.20 6.29 -23.87
N TRP A 164 14.14 6.55 -22.59
CA TRP A 164 13.42 5.74 -21.61
C TRP A 164 11.91 6.00 -21.57
N VAL A 165 11.44 7.08 -22.23
CA VAL A 165 10.12 7.64 -21.99
C VAL A 165 9.20 7.41 -23.19
N VAL A 166 8.01 6.92 -22.91
CA VAL A 166 6.92 6.76 -23.88
C VAL A 166 5.78 7.71 -23.52
N PRO A 167 5.46 8.67 -24.39
CA PRO A 167 4.22 9.46 -24.29
C PRO A 167 3.01 8.57 -24.63
N TYR A 168 2.01 8.53 -23.74
CA TYR A 168 0.81 7.74 -23.96
C TYR A 168 -0.37 8.29 -23.16
N GLY A 169 -1.55 8.40 -23.78
CA GLY A 169 -2.77 8.88 -23.11
C GLY A 169 -2.64 10.27 -22.49
N GLY A 170 -1.86 11.17 -23.12
CA GLY A 170 -1.60 12.52 -22.61
C GLY A 170 -0.66 12.58 -21.40
N LYS A 171 0.04 11.51 -21.08
CA LYS A 171 0.96 11.36 -19.94
C LYS A 171 2.32 10.86 -20.41
N LEU A 172 3.29 10.86 -19.50
CA LEU A 172 4.60 10.26 -19.72
C LEU A 172 4.79 9.02 -18.85
N TYR A 173 5.35 7.98 -19.44
CA TYR A 173 5.68 6.73 -18.75
C TYR A 173 7.12 6.33 -19.06
N TYR A 174 7.80 5.73 -18.11
CA TYR A 174 8.99 4.95 -18.42
C TYR A 174 8.59 3.69 -19.19
N ASN A 175 9.45 3.24 -20.11
CA ASN A 175 9.23 2.03 -20.90
C ASN A 175 9.57 0.78 -20.06
N PRO A 176 8.58 -0.04 -19.65
CA PRO A 176 8.85 -1.25 -18.85
C PRO A 176 9.65 -2.31 -19.59
N GLY A 177 9.75 -2.20 -20.91
CA GLY A 177 10.48 -3.11 -21.79
C GLY A 177 11.99 -2.96 -21.75
N LEU A 178 12.51 -1.89 -21.14
CA LEU A 178 13.93 -1.60 -21.04
C LEU A 178 14.52 -2.14 -19.72
N PRO A 179 15.50 -3.08 -19.76
CA PRO A 179 16.13 -3.61 -18.54
C PRO A 179 16.77 -2.55 -17.65
N GLU A 180 17.41 -1.53 -18.25
CA GLU A 180 18.03 -0.41 -17.55
C GLU A 180 16.99 0.46 -16.82
N VAL A 181 15.80 0.67 -17.40
CA VAL A 181 14.68 1.36 -16.75
C VAL A 181 14.21 0.55 -15.55
N ARG A 182 14.05 -0.78 -15.68
CA ARG A 182 13.66 -1.64 -14.57
C ARG A 182 14.66 -1.57 -13.42
N ALA A 183 15.97 -1.63 -13.72
CA ALA A 183 17.01 -1.49 -12.73
C ALA A 183 16.96 -0.12 -12.03
N PHE A 184 16.84 0.96 -12.81
CA PHE A 184 16.77 2.33 -12.30
C PHE A 184 15.56 2.54 -11.37
N VAL A 185 14.34 2.16 -11.77
CA VAL A 185 13.15 2.38 -10.94
C VAL A 185 13.21 1.57 -9.64
N GLN A 186 13.81 0.37 -9.68
CA GLN A 186 14.06 -0.41 -8.46
C GLN A 186 15.06 0.30 -7.55
N ASP A 187 16.18 0.82 -8.07
CA ASP A 187 17.17 1.55 -7.27
C ASP A 187 16.58 2.78 -6.61
N ALA A 188 15.79 3.55 -7.35
CA ALA A 188 15.11 4.74 -6.87
C ALA A 188 14.12 4.42 -5.73
N MET A 189 13.27 3.41 -5.90
CA MET A 189 12.30 3.02 -4.88
C MET A 189 12.96 2.38 -3.65
N LEU A 190 13.96 1.52 -3.85
CA LEU A 190 14.63 0.80 -2.77
C LEU A 190 15.57 1.69 -1.94
N ASP A 191 15.90 2.90 -2.40
CA ASP A 191 16.56 3.90 -1.56
C ASP A 191 15.73 4.21 -0.30
N ALA A 192 14.42 4.32 -0.42
CA ALA A 192 13.53 4.50 0.71
C ALA A 192 13.58 3.32 1.69
N VAL A 193 13.67 2.08 1.19
CA VAL A 193 13.80 0.88 2.04
C VAL A 193 15.12 0.86 2.82
N ARG A 194 16.20 1.36 2.23
CA ARG A 194 17.49 1.49 2.92
C ARG A 194 17.46 2.52 4.03
N ARG A 195 16.79 3.64 3.78
CA ARG A 195 16.78 4.82 4.69
C ARG A 195 15.79 4.68 5.85
N TYR A 196 14.61 4.08 5.59
CA TYR A 196 13.51 4.12 6.54
C TYR A 196 13.07 2.70 6.95
N PRO A 197 12.64 2.50 8.20
CA PRO A 197 12.09 1.24 8.68
C PRO A 197 10.64 1.06 8.20
N LEU A 198 10.47 0.96 6.89
CA LEU A 198 9.16 0.73 6.27
C LEU A 198 8.61 -0.66 6.64
N ASP A 199 7.33 -0.76 6.96
CA ASP A 199 6.66 -2.03 7.20
C ASP A 199 6.42 -2.78 5.89
N ALA A 200 6.12 -2.05 4.80
CA ALA A 200 6.02 -2.62 3.46
C ALA A 200 6.38 -1.62 2.34
N VAL A 201 6.74 -2.20 1.20
CA VAL A 201 6.66 -1.58 -0.12
C VAL A 201 5.33 -1.98 -0.74
N HIS A 202 4.64 -1.04 -1.36
CA HIS A 202 3.35 -1.25 -2.00
C HIS A 202 3.35 -0.71 -3.42
N PHE A 203 2.91 -1.52 -4.40
CA PHE A 203 2.60 -1.08 -5.76
C PHE A 203 1.09 -1.08 -5.98
N ASP A 204 0.60 -0.19 -6.82
CA ASP A 204 -0.78 -0.20 -7.27
C ASP A 204 -0.98 -1.03 -8.56
N ASP A 205 -1.90 -0.62 -9.41
CA ASP A 205 -2.28 -1.27 -10.66
C ASP A 205 -1.61 -0.68 -11.90
N TYR A 206 -0.80 0.38 -11.75
CA TYR A 206 -0.16 1.07 -12.88
C TYR A 206 1.20 0.47 -13.24
N PHE A 207 1.18 -0.63 -14.00
CA PHE A 207 2.36 -1.21 -14.65
C PHE A 207 2.52 -0.66 -16.07
N TYR A 208 2.05 -1.36 -17.12
CA TYR A 208 1.74 -0.67 -18.36
C TYR A 208 0.50 0.20 -18.15
N PRO A 209 0.36 1.33 -18.89
CA PRO A 209 -0.82 2.17 -18.76
C PRO A 209 -2.10 1.47 -19.21
N TYR A 210 -3.22 1.88 -18.66
CA TYR A 210 -4.53 1.44 -19.12
C TYR A 210 -4.75 1.76 -20.60
N PRO A 211 -5.43 0.89 -21.38
CA PRO A 211 -5.65 1.11 -22.80
C PRO A 211 -6.40 2.43 -23.07
N VAL A 212 -5.92 3.19 -24.03
CA VAL A 212 -6.59 4.37 -24.57
C VAL A 212 -7.02 4.07 -26.00
N ALA A 213 -8.31 4.26 -26.29
CA ALA A 213 -8.85 3.97 -27.62
C ALA A 213 -8.07 4.70 -28.73
N GLY A 214 -7.68 3.97 -29.76
CA GLY A 214 -6.93 4.51 -30.90
C GLY A 214 -5.45 4.81 -30.64
N GLN A 215 -4.90 4.45 -29.47
CA GLN A 215 -3.49 4.63 -29.15
C GLN A 215 -2.80 3.28 -28.90
N THR A 216 -1.55 3.19 -29.31
CA THR A 216 -0.65 2.07 -29.00
C THR A 216 0.48 2.58 -28.12
N PHE A 217 0.85 1.83 -27.10
CA PHE A 217 2.04 2.12 -26.31
C PHE A 217 3.27 1.78 -27.15
N ASP A 218 4.07 2.80 -27.47
CA ASP A 218 5.20 2.67 -28.39
C ASP A 218 6.43 2.11 -27.67
N ASP A 219 6.52 0.80 -27.64
CA ASP A 219 7.68 0.04 -27.14
C ASP A 219 8.35 -0.80 -28.27
N ASP A 220 8.17 -0.41 -29.55
CA ASP A 220 8.63 -1.15 -30.71
C ASP A 220 10.14 -1.40 -30.66
N ALA A 221 10.95 -0.35 -30.51
CA ALA A 221 12.39 -0.48 -30.46
C ALA A 221 12.87 -1.37 -29.29
N ALA A 222 12.22 -1.28 -28.12
CA ALA A 222 12.53 -2.13 -26.98
C ALA A 222 12.14 -3.60 -27.24
N TYR A 223 11.01 -3.83 -27.92
CA TYR A 223 10.59 -5.18 -28.29
C TYR A 223 11.55 -5.79 -29.32
N ASP A 224 11.96 -5.04 -30.32
CA ASP A 224 12.94 -5.49 -31.34
C ASP A 224 14.28 -5.88 -30.69
N ALA A 225 14.71 -5.11 -29.69
CA ALA A 225 15.96 -5.36 -28.99
C ALA A 225 15.88 -6.50 -27.94
N HIS A 226 14.76 -6.62 -27.23
CA HIS A 226 14.65 -7.48 -26.04
C HIS A 226 13.49 -8.50 -26.09
N GLY A 227 12.66 -8.47 -27.13
CA GLY A 227 11.49 -9.36 -27.26
C GLY A 227 11.82 -10.78 -27.72
N GLY A 228 13.06 -11.05 -28.14
CA GLY A 228 13.49 -12.35 -28.62
C GLY A 228 13.26 -13.46 -27.60
N GLY A 229 12.77 -14.64 -28.09
CA GLY A 229 12.47 -15.77 -27.19
C GLY A 229 11.07 -15.77 -26.57
N HIS A 230 10.29 -14.70 -26.73
CA HIS A 230 8.90 -14.65 -26.28
C HIS A 230 7.92 -14.95 -27.42
N PRO A 231 6.81 -15.70 -27.17
CA PRO A 231 5.87 -16.10 -28.23
C PRO A 231 5.04 -14.92 -28.77
N SER A 232 5.01 -13.79 -28.11
CA SER A 232 4.32 -12.56 -28.54
C SER A 232 4.78 -11.36 -27.74
N ARG A 233 4.52 -10.15 -28.28
CA ARG A 233 4.75 -8.89 -27.54
C ARG A 233 4.00 -8.85 -26.20
N ALA A 234 2.77 -9.32 -26.14
CA ALA A 234 2.00 -9.40 -24.92
C ALA A 234 2.67 -10.31 -23.85
N ALA A 235 3.21 -11.45 -24.28
CA ALA A 235 3.97 -12.34 -23.40
C ALA A 235 5.27 -11.69 -22.89
N TRP A 236 5.98 -10.97 -23.76
CA TRP A 236 7.17 -10.21 -23.39
C TRP A 236 6.85 -9.06 -22.40
N ARG A 237 5.79 -8.31 -22.64
CA ARG A 237 5.35 -7.27 -21.71
C ARG A 237 5.05 -7.83 -20.31
N ARG A 238 4.33 -8.97 -20.23
CA ARG A 238 4.08 -9.65 -18.94
C ARG A 238 5.37 -10.14 -18.29
N ALA A 239 6.30 -10.69 -19.07
CA ALA A 239 7.58 -11.12 -18.52
C ALA A 239 8.38 -9.96 -17.92
N ASN A 240 8.34 -8.76 -18.52
CA ASN A 240 9.00 -7.57 -17.96
C ASN A 240 8.38 -7.14 -16.63
N ILE A 241 7.05 -7.22 -16.50
CA ILE A 241 6.38 -6.91 -15.23
C ILE A 241 6.64 -8.01 -14.18
N ASP A 242 6.63 -9.29 -14.60
CA ASP A 242 7.00 -10.40 -13.73
C ASP A 242 8.41 -10.23 -13.15
N LEU A 243 9.38 -9.83 -14.00
CA LEU A 243 10.75 -9.54 -13.56
C LEU A 243 10.80 -8.36 -12.59
N LEU A 244 10.08 -7.27 -12.86
CA LEU A 244 10.00 -6.16 -11.91
C LEU A 244 9.52 -6.65 -10.54
N VAL A 245 8.45 -7.43 -10.49
CA VAL A 245 7.85 -7.91 -9.23
C VAL A 245 8.81 -8.86 -8.51
N LEU A 246 9.34 -9.85 -9.20
CA LEU A 246 10.23 -10.86 -8.61
C LEU A 246 11.53 -10.23 -8.07
N GLU A 247 12.23 -9.47 -8.92
CA GLU A 247 13.50 -8.82 -8.56
C GLU A 247 13.30 -7.81 -7.41
N THR A 248 12.19 -7.05 -7.43
CA THR A 248 11.87 -6.11 -6.34
C THR A 248 11.65 -6.87 -5.02
N ALA A 249 10.91 -7.99 -5.05
CA ALA A 249 10.70 -8.82 -3.87
C ALA A 249 12.03 -9.33 -3.27
N GLU A 250 12.90 -9.87 -4.12
CA GLU A 250 14.21 -10.39 -3.71
C GLU A 250 15.10 -9.27 -3.12
N ARG A 251 15.15 -8.12 -3.80
CA ARG A 251 15.95 -6.97 -3.38
C ARG A 251 15.47 -6.34 -2.07
N ILE A 252 14.14 -6.25 -1.86
CA ILE A 252 13.58 -5.83 -0.57
C ILE A 252 14.08 -6.75 0.54
N LYS A 253 14.00 -8.07 0.36
CA LYS A 253 14.41 -9.04 1.37
C LYS A 253 15.92 -9.02 1.62
N ALA A 254 16.73 -8.74 0.61
CA ALA A 254 18.18 -8.55 0.77
C ALA A 254 18.52 -7.30 1.59
N ILE A 255 17.76 -6.21 1.46
CA ILE A 255 17.98 -4.96 2.20
C ILE A 255 17.40 -5.06 3.62
N ARG A 256 16.14 -5.48 3.74
CA ARG A 256 15.41 -5.55 5.01
C ARG A 256 14.43 -6.73 5.01
N PRO A 257 14.84 -7.89 5.54
CA PRO A 257 14.04 -9.13 5.48
C PRO A 257 12.62 -9.01 6.07
N THR A 258 12.42 -8.09 7.02
CA THR A 258 11.12 -7.88 7.68
C THR A 258 10.15 -7.02 6.87
N THR A 259 10.63 -6.17 5.97
CA THR A 259 9.77 -5.33 5.13
C THR A 259 8.97 -6.21 4.18
N GLN A 260 7.64 -6.05 4.18
CA GLN A 260 6.73 -6.77 3.30
C GLN A 260 6.73 -6.16 1.90
N PHE A 261 6.30 -6.92 0.91
CA PHE A 261 6.02 -6.43 -0.43
C PHE A 261 4.60 -6.82 -0.83
N GLY A 262 3.79 -5.84 -1.20
CA GLY A 262 2.42 -6.06 -1.61
C GLY A 262 2.03 -5.26 -2.82
N ILE A 263 0.95 -5.70 -3.48
CA ILE A 263 0.45 -5.08 -4.72
C ILE A 263 -1.07 -4.98 -4.64
N SER A 264 -1.62 -3.83 -5.08
CA SER A 264 -3.07 -3.65 -5.27
C SER A 264 -3.41 -3.55 -6.76
N PRO A 265 -3.57 -4.69 -7.44
CA PRO A 265 -3.86 -4.71 -8.86
C PRO A 265 -5.33 -4.39 -9.15
N PHE A 266 -5.66 -4.16 -10.43
CA PHE A 266 -7.03 -4.16 -10.91
C PHE A 266 -7.75 -5.45 -10.50
N GLY A 267 -9.01 -5.34 -10.07
CA GLY A 267 -9.75 -6.40 -9.38
C GLY A 267 -10.11 -7.63 -10.22
N VAL A 268 -9.99 -7.57 -11.55
CA VAL A 268 -10.24 -8.70 -12.47
C VAL A 268 -8.93 -9.13 -13.11
N TRP A 269 -8.53 -10.39 -12.90
CA TRP A 269 -7.37 -10.97 -13.58
C TRP A 269 -7.67 -11.24 -15.05
N ARG A 270 -8.65 -12.10 -15.35
CA ARG A 270 -9.22 -12.35 -16.67
C ARG A 270 -10.71 -12.69 -16.53
N ASN A 271 -11.48 -12.43 -17.58
CA ASN A 271 -12.88 -12.84 -17.66
C ASN A 271 -12.96 -14.34 -18.01
N ALA A 272 -13.95 -15.05 -17.50
CA ALA A 272 -14.17 -16.46 -17.84
C ALA A 272 -14.43 -16.70 -19.34
N SER A 273 -14.92 -15.71 -20.06
CA SER A 273 -15.05 -15.74 -21.52
C SER A 273 -13.71 -15.68 -22.26
N THR A 274 -12.66 -15.17 -21.63
CA THR A 274 -11.30 -15.07 -22.18
C THR A 274 -10.44 -16.25 -21.76
N ASP A 275 -10.59 -16.72 -20.54
CA ASP A 275 -9.83 -17.82 -19.95
C ASP A 275 -10.71 -18.62 -18.98
N PRO A 276 -10.77 -19.99 -19.10
CA PRO A 276 -11.58 -20.82 -18.19
C PRO A 276 -11.22 -20.67 -16.70
N LEU A 277 -10.00 -20.18 -16.39
CA LEU A 277 -9.55 -19.90 -15.04
C LEU A 277 -9.92 -18.48 -14.57
N GLY A 278 -10.55 -17.69 -15.44
CA GLY A 278 -10.99 -16.33 -15.16
C GLY A 278 -12.24 -16.26 -14.26
N SER A 279 -12.58 -15.05 -13.83
CA SER A 279 -13.82 -14.79 -13.07
C SER A 279 -15.03 -14.59 -13.99
N ASP A 280 -16.24 -14.84 -13.49
CA ASP A 280 -17.49 -14.56 -14.22
C ASP A 280 -17.75 -13.05 -14.26
N THR A 281 -16.98 -12.37 -15.08
CA THR A 281 -16.97 -10.92 -15.24
C THR A 281 -16.93 -10.51 -16.73
N ARG A 282 -17.19 -9.23 -16.99
CA ARG A 282 -17.04 -8.56 -18.28
C ARG A 282 -16.42 -7.20 -18.05
N ALA A 283 -15.16 -7.18 -17.67
CA ALA A 283 -14.42 -5.98 -17.31
C ALA A 283 -13.04 -5.99 -17.98
N LEU A 284 -12.31 -4.88 -17.85
CA LEU A 284 -10.88 -4.82 -18.14
C LEU A 284 -10.14 -5.91 -17.35
N GLN A 285 -9.05 -6.41 -17.88
CA GLN A 285 -8.32 -7.58 -17.37
C GLN A 285 -6.87 -7.21 -17.06
N SER A 286 -6.42 -7.42 -15.84
CA SER A 286 -5.03 -7.07 -15.46
C SER A 286 -3.99 -7.82 -16.29
N TYR A 287 -4.27 -9.08 -16.65
CA TYR A 287 -3.39 -9.92 -17.45
C TYR A 287 -3.24 -9.45 -18.90
N ASP A 288 -4.35 -9.08 -19.55
CA ASP A 288 -4.36 -8.76 -20.98
C ASP A 288 -4.15 -7.28 -21.26
N ASP A 289 -4.72 -6.40 -20.43
CA ASP A 289 -4.81 -4.95 -20.71
C ASP A 289 -3.64 -4.15 -20.11
N VAL A 290 -3.14 -4.56 -18.95
CA VAL A 290 -1.99 -3.91 -18.29
C VAL A 290 -0.80 -4.85 -18.06
N TYR A 291 -0.87 -6.06 -18.65
CA TYR A 291 0.19 -7.08 -18.69
C TYR A 291 0.67 -7.53 -17.30
N ALA A 292 -0.24 -7.60 -16.34
CA ALA A 292 0.02 -7.96 -14.94
C ALA A 292 -0.57 -9.35 -14.62
N ASP A 293 0.28 -10.38 -14.51
CA ASP A 293 -0.15 -11.74 -14.14
C ASP A 293 -0.25 -11.89 -12.62
N THR A 294 -1.21 -11.19 -12.05
CA THR A 294 -1.41 -11.09 -10.60
C THR A 294 -1.74 -12.45 -9.96
N ARG A 295 -2.41 -13.34 -10.68
CA ARG A 295 -2.69 -14.71 -10.24
C ARG A 295 -1.40 -15.53 -10.10
N LYS A 296 -0.45 -15.40 -11.02
CA LYS A 296 0.87 -16.04 -10.95
C LYS A 296 1.63 -15.58 -9.72
N TRP A 297 1.72 -14.27 -9.47
CA TRP A 297 2.47 -13.74 -8.33
C TRP A 297 1.99 -14.26 -6.98
N VAL A 298 0.67 -14.47 -6.85
CA VAL A 298 0.07 -15.09 -5.65
C VAL A 298 0.44 -16.56 -5.56
N ARG A 299 0.30 -17.33 -6.64
CA ARG A 299 0.53 -18.79 -6.64
C ARG A 299 1.99 -19.16 -6.43
N GLU A 300 2.90 -18.39 -7.03
CA GLU A 300 4.34 -18.55 -6.85
C GLU A 300 4.82 -17.96 -5.50
N GLY A 301 3.98 -17.16 -4.83
CA GLY A 301 4.30 -16.53 -3.55
C GLY A 301 5.42 -15.50 -3.66
N TRP A 302 5.47 -14.74 -4.75
CA TRP A 302 6.49 -13.70 -4.95
C TRP A 302 6.25 -12.48 -4.08
N ILE A 303 5.01 -12.24 -3.70
CA ILE A 303 4.58 -11.11 -2.87
C ILE A 303 4.07 -11.56 -1.51
N ASP A 304 4.21 -10.73 -0.48
CA ASP A 304 3.74 -11.04 0.87
C ASP A 304 2.23 -10.86 1.01
N TYR A 305 1.63 -9.93 0.22
CA TYR A 305 0.19 -9.71 0.21
C TYR A 305 -0.31 -9.15 -1.13
N LEU A 306 -1.58 -9.39 -1.41
CA LEU A 306 -2.31 -8.82 -2.55
C LEU A 306 -3.56 -8.09 -2.05
N VAL A 307 -3.88 -6.96 -2.70
CA VAL A 307 -5.08 -6.15 -2.41
C VAL A 307 -5.83 -5.88 -3.72
N PRO A 308 -6.53 -6.86 -4.34
CA PRO A 308 -7.28 -6.58 -5.56
C PRO A 308 -8.31 -5.47 -5.32
N GLN A 309 -8.39 -4.51 -6.22
CA GLN A 309 -9.28 -3.36 -6.16
C GLN A 309 -10.69 -3.79 -6.58
N LEU A 310 -11.51 -4.26 -5.64
CA LEU A 310 -12.87 -4.72 -5.91
C LEU A 310 -13.86 -3.56 -5.83
N TYR A 311 -13.70 -2.59 -6.73
CA TYR A 311 -14.41 -1.31 -6.70
C TYR A 311 -15.81 -1.36 -7.33
N TRP A 312 -16.56 -2.42 -7.08
CA TRP A 312 -17.91 -2.65 -7.58
C TRP A 312 -18.84 -3.07 -6.44
N ASN A 313 -20.11 -2.65 -6.55
CA ASN A 313 -21.11 -3.06 -5.59
C ASN A 313 -21.54 -4.54 -5.76
N ILE A 314 -22.11 -5.11 -4.72
CA ILE A 314 -22.76 -6.41 -4.79
C ILE A 314 -23.88 -6.36 -5.84
N GLY A 315 -23.95 -7.39 -6.70
CA GLY A 315 -24.97 -7.50 -7.74
C GLY A 315 -24.68 -6.76 -9.04
N LEU A 316 -23.52 -6.09 -9.21
CA LEU A 316 -23.16 -5.48 -10.48
C LEU A 316 -22.84 -6.53 -11.54
N ALA A 317 -23.69 -6.70 -12.54
CA ALA A 317 -23.62 -7.80 -13.53
C ALA A 317 -22.27 -7.89 -14.27
N ALA A 318 -21.56 -6.76 -14.47
CA ALA A 318 -20.29 -6.74 -15.19
C ALA A 318 -19.09 -7.20 -14.33
N ALA A 319 -19.13 -6.93 -13.02
CA ALA A 319 -18.04 -7.26 -12.10
C ALA A 319 -18.59 -7.27 -10.67
N ASP A 320 -19.38 -8.29 -10.35
CA ASP A 320 -20.03 -8.43 -9.06
C ASP A 320 -19.01 -8.71 -7.95
N TYR A 321 -19.01 -7.87 -6.91
CA TYR A 321 -18.17 -8.09 -5.73
C TYR A 321 -18.38 -9.49 -5.15
N ALA A 322 -19.64 -9.97 -5.09
CA ALA A 322 -19.97 -11.29 -4.56
C ALA A 322 -19.44 -12.46 -5.40
N LYS A 323 -19.05 -12.22 -6.67
CA LYS A 323 -18.39 -13.21 -7.54
C LYS A 323 -16.87 -13.12 -7.45
N LEU A 324 -16.33 -11.92 -7.27
CA LEU A 324 -14.89 -11.69 -7.24
C LEU A 324 -14.24 -12.13 -5.92
N VAL A 325 -14.92 -11.94 -4.78
CA VAL A 325 -14.39 -12.38 -3.47
C VAL A 325 -14.09 -13.88 -3.43
N PRO A 326 -15.04 -14.79 -3.75
CA PRO A 326 -14.75 -16.23 -3.76
C PRO A 326 -13.69 -16.61 -4.80
N TRP A 327 -13.64 -15.93 -5.95
CA TRP A 327 -12.62 -16.17 -6.96
C TRP A 327 -11.21 -15.86 -6.44
N TRP A 328 -11.01 -14.67 -5.82
CA TRP A 328 -9.72 -14.30 -5.23
C TRP A 328 -9.37 -15.18 -4.02
N ALA A 329 -10.36 -15.56 -3.20
CA ALA A 329 -10.14 -16.48 -2.09
C ALA A 329 -9.64 -17.85 -2.59
N ASP A 330 -10.16 -18.34 -3.73
CA ASP A 330 -9.67 -19.57 -4.34
C ASP A 330 -8.24 -19.43 -4.89
N VAL A 331 -7.92 -18.31 -5.55
CA VAL A 331 -6.55 -18.00 -6.01
C VAL A 331 -5.55 -17.98 -4.85
N ALA A 332 -5.94 -17.43 -3.71
CA ALA A 332 -5.09 -17.34 -2.51
C ALA A 332 -5.02 -18.64 -1.71
N ARG A 333 -5.89 -19.61 -1.99
CA ARG A 333 -5.96 -20.90 -1.26
C ARG A 333 -4.65 -21.67 -1.36
N GLY A 334 -4.05 -21.99 -0.23
CA GLY A 334 -2.78 -22.71 -0.14
C GLY A 334 -1.55 -21.85 -0.49
N SER A 335 -1.73 -20.59 -0.88
CA SER A 335 -0.63 -19.64 -1.05
C SER A 335 -0.19 -19.07 0.31
N ARG A 336 1.07 -18.64 0.38
CA ARG A 336 1.59 -17.85 1.50
C ARG A 336 1.30 -16.36 1.37
N THR A 337 0.86 -15.91 0.18
CA THR A 337 0.45 -14.52 -0.07
C THR A 337 -0.87 -14.26 0.66
N ARG A 338 -0.90 -13.24 1.50
CA ARG A 338 -2.13 -12.83 2.20
C ARG A 338 -3.04 -12.08 1.23
N LEU A 339 -4.34 -12.35 1.33
CA LEU A 339 -5.36 -11.65 0.57
C LEU A 339 -6.03 -10.60 1.45
N TYR A 340 -6.01 -9.35 1.01
CA TYR A 340 -6.81 -8.26 1.51
C TYR A 340 -7.68 -7.73 0.37
N LEU A 341 -8.78 -7.06 0.66
CA LEU A 341 -9.68 -6.54 -0.37
C LEU A 341 -9.63 -5.00 -0.40
N GLY A 342 -9.53 -4.45 -1.60
CA GLY A 342 -9.60 -3.02 -1.84
C GLY A 342 -11.04 -2.55 -1.97
N GLU A 343 -11.43 -1.55 -1.17
CA GLU A 343 -12.79 -1.06 -1.03
C GLU A 343 -12.94 0.36 -1.60
N ALA A 344 -14.00 0.58 -2.40
CA ALA A 344 -14.25 1.83 -3.09
C ALA A 344 -15.03 2.83 -2.22
N LEU A 345 -14.49 3.22 -1.07
CA LEU A 345 -15.16 4.19 -0.19
C LEU A 345 -15.47 5.52 -0.90
N TYR A 346 -14.65 5.91 -1.89
CA TYR A 346 -14.86 7.12 -2.68
C TYR A 346 -16.18 7.13 -3.46
N LYS A 347 -16.81 5.97 -3.69
CA LYS A 347 -18.10 5.84 -4.36
C LYS A 347 -19.28 6.05 -3.42
N ALA A 348 -19.11 5.78 -2.13
CA ALA A 348 -20.18 5.92 -1.16
C ALA A 348 -20.67 7.37 -1.10
N GLY A 349 -21.96 7.57 -1.31
CA GLY A 349 -22.62 8.89 -1.33
C GLY A 349 -22.25 9.79 -2.51
N ASP A 350 -21.60 9.27 -3.55
CA ASP A 350 -21.41 9.98 -4.81
C ASP A 350 -22.65 9.80 -5.69
N PRO A 351 -23.41 10.87 -5.99
CA PRO A 351 -24.65 10.77 -6.75
C PRO A 351 -24.46 10.28 -8.19
N ALA A 352 -23.25 10.31 -8.73
CA ALA A 352 -22.93 9.76 -10.05
C ALA A 352 -22.82 8.23 -10.06
N GLN A 353 -22.77 7.60 -8.88
CA GLN A 353 -22.67 6.14 -8.76
C GLN A 353 -24.05 5.46 -8.68
N PRO A 354 -24.12 4.14 -8.97
CA PRO A 354 -25.34 3.35 -8.79
C PRO A 354 -25.98 3.49 -7.40
N ALA A 355 -27.28 3.22 -7.32
CA ALA A 355 -28.07 3.38 -6.09
C ALA A 355 -27.50 2.62 -4.88
N ALA A 356 -26.86 1.46 -5.11
CA ALA A 356 -26.21 0.70 -4.04
C ALA A 356 -25.19 1.54 -3.25
N TRP A 357 -24.47 2.44 -3.90
CA TRP A 357 -23.49 3.31 -3.26
C TRP A 357 -24.10 4.48 -2.47
N GLN A 358 -25.42 4.67 -2.56
CA GLN A 358 -26.16 5.62 -1.73
C GLN A 358 -26.60 5.02 -0.40
N ASP A 359 -26.50 3.68 -0.26
CA ASP A 359 -26.76 2.98 0.99
C ASP A 359 -25.49 2.96 1.86
N PRO A 360 -25.53 3.50 3.09
CA PRO A 360 -24.39 3.42 4.03
C PRO A 360 -24.00 1.98 4.39
N ALA A 361 -24.88 1.00 4.16
CA ALA A 361 -24.63 -0.39 4.48
C ALA A 361 -23.87 -1.16 3.39
N GLU A 362 -23.70 -0.65 2.18
CA GLU A 362 -23.07 -1.38 1.07
C GLU A 362 -21.67 -1.88 1.44
N LEU A 363 -20.79 -1.00 1.94
CA LEU A 363 -19.44 -1.42 2.36
C LEU A 363 -19.47 -2.37 3.57
N SER A 364 -20.39 -2.20 4.50
CA SER A 364 -20.56 -3.14 5.61
C SER A 364 -21.01 -4.52 5.12
N ALA A 365 -21.85 -4.58 4.07
CA ALA A 365 -22.25 -5.82 3.43
C ALA A 365 -21.08 -6.51 2.72
N HIS A 366 -20.13 -5.75 2.13
CA HIS A 366 -18.88 -6.28 1.57
C HIS A 366 -18.09 -7.07 2.63
N LEU A 367 -17.88 -6.49 3.81
CA LEU A 367 -17.15 -7.12 4.90
C LEU A 367 -17.89 -8.36 5.44
N THR A 368 -19.21 -8.27 5.56
CA THR A 368 -20.07 -9.39 5.98
C THR A 368 -19.91 -10.58 5.03
N LEU A 369 -19.99 -10.34 3.72
CA LEU A 369 -19.78 -11.37 2.70
C LEU A 369 -18.35 -11.93 2.74
N ALA A 370 -17.36 -11.07 2.86
CA ALA A 370 -15.94 -11.47 2.88
C ALA A 370 -15.60 -12.34 4.11
N ALA A 371 -16.33 -12.21 5.22
CA ALA A 371 -16.12 -12.99 6.44
C ALA A 371 -16.33 -14.50 6.25
N ASP A 372 -17.09 -14.91 5.24
CA ASP A 372 -17.30 -16.32 4.89
C ASP A 372 -16.06 -16.96 4.23
N PHE A 373 -15.06 -16.16 3.86
CA PHE A 373 -13.85 -16.60 3.17
C PHE A 373 -12.61 -16.42 4.06
N PRO A 374 -12.12 -17.48 4.72
CA PRO A 374 -11.02 -17.40 5.68
C PRO A 374 -9.67 -16.99 5.06
N GLN A 375 -9.56 -16.97 3.73
CA GLN A 375 -8.41 -16.44 3.00
C GLN A 375 -8.33 -14.91 3.05
N VAL A 376 -9.47 -14.23 3.15
CA VAL A 376 -9.53 -12.76 3.30
C VAL A 376 -9.07 -12.39 4.71
N ARG A 377 -8.06 -11.54 4.80
CA ARG A 377 -7.39 -11.15 6.05
C ARG A 377 -7.48 -9.65 6.31
N GLY A 378 -8.44 -8.98 5.69
CA GLY A 378 -8.71 -7.56 5.92
C GLY A 378 -9.07 -6.77 4.69
N HIS A 379 -9.23 -5.47 4.91
CA HIS A 379 -9.76 -4.52 3.93
C HIS A 379 -8.92 -3.25 3.90
N VAL A 380 -8.86 -2.61 2.74
CA VAL A 380 -8.16 -1.33 2.54
C VAL A 380 -9.09 -0.37 1.81
N TYR A 381 -9.28 0.83 2.34
CA TYR A 381 -10.25 1.81 1.83
C TYR A 381 -9.58 2.88 0.97
N PHE A 382 -10.11 3.09 -0.22
CA PHE A 382 -9.67 4.15 -1.10
C PHE A 382 -10.65 5.33 -1.02
N ALA A 383 -10.25 6.47 -0.39
CA ALA A 383 -8.95 6.76 0.17
C ALA A 383 -9.09 7.64 1.43
N ALA A 384 -7.97 8.15 1.97
CA ALA A 384 -7.94 8.91 3.23
C ALA A 384 -8.87 10.12 3.24
N GLY A 385 -8.97 10.88 2.13
CA GLY A 385 -9.90 11.98 2.00
C GLY A 385 -11.38 11.54 2.11
N ASP A 386 -11.69 10.34 1.63
CA ASP A 386 -13.05 9.78 1.69
C ASP A 386 -13.35 9.19 3.09
N VAL A 387 -12.33 8.66 3.79
CA VAL A 387 -12.45 8.31 5.22
C VAL A 387 -12.75 9.55 6.07
N ALA A 388 -12.11 10.69 5.73
CA ALA A 388 -12.36 11.96 6.42
C ALA A 388 -13.75 12.52 6.13
N ALA A 389 -14.20 12.41 4.89
CA ALA A 389 -15.50 12.94 4.45
C ALA A 389 -16.67 12.09 4.96
N ASP A 390 -16.46 10.78 5.06
CA ASP A 390 -17.45 9.75 5.45
C ASP A 390 -18.86 10.03 4.91
N ARG A 391 -18.95 10.25 3.60
CA ARG A 391 -20.22 10.54 2.94
C ARG A 391 -21.20 9.41 3.24
N VAL A 392 -22.43 9.74 3.49
CA VAL A 392 -23.54 8.85 3.91
C VAL A 392 -23.24 8.01 5.17
N GLY A 393 -22.13 8.24 5.89
CA GLY A 393 -21.76 7.49 7.10
C GLY A 393 -21.31 6.05 6.82
N ALA A 394 -20.80 5.77 5.61
CA ALA A 394 -20.41 4.41 5.21
C ALA A 394 -19.22 3.87 6.03
N MET A 395 -18.21 4.70 6.31
CA MET A 395 -17.06 4.29 7.15
C MET A 395 -17.48 4.13 8.61
N ALA A 396 -18.27 5.04 9.15
CA ALA A 396 -18.82 4.91 10.50
C ALA A 396 -19.64 3.62 10.65
N ARG A 397 -20.40 3.24 9.63
CA ARG A 397 -21.15 2.00 9.60
C ARG A 397 -20.24 0.77 9.63
N VAL A 398 -19.19 0.74 8.81
CA VAL A 398 -18.17 -0.34 8.85
C VAL A 398 -17.54 -0.45 10.24
N VAL A 399 -17.15 0.68 10.85
CA VAL A 399 -16.55 0.69 12.19
C VAL A 399 -17.51 0.14 13.23
N ALA A 400 -18.78 0.51 13.19
CA ALA A 400 -19.80 0.05 14.12
C ALA A 400 -20.06 -1.46 14.01
N ASP A 401 -20.18 -1.96 12.78
CA ASP A 401 -20.57 -3.34 12.52
C ASP A 401 -19.37 -4.32 12.67
N HIS A 402 -18.16 -3.94 12.27
CA HIS A 402 -17.04 -4.88 12.11
C HIS A 402 -15.82 -4.57 12.97
N TYR A 403 -15.61 -3.33 13.40
CA TYR A 403 -14.38 -2.92 14.09
C TYR A 403 -14.60 -2.62 15.58
N ALA A 404 -15.47 -3.37 16.25
CA ALA A 404 -15.75 -3.18 17.68
C ALA A 404 -14.49 -3.26 18.56
N LEU A 405 -13.55 -4.15 18.24
CA LEU A 405 -12.27 -4.31 18.95
C LEU A 405 -11.10 -3.86 18.07
N PRO A 406 -10.01 -3.33 18.66
CA PRO A 406 -8.75 -3.11 17.94
C PRO A 406 -8.23 -4.43 17.36
N ALA A 407 -7.66 -4.37 16.15
CA ALA A 407 -6.96 -5.50 15.52
C ALA A 407 -5.48 -5.14 15.33
N ALA A 408 -4.61 -6.14 15.50
CA ALA A 408 -3.20 -5.99 15.10
C ALA A 408 -3.09 -6.18 13.59
N ALA A 409 -2.21 -5.40 12.94
CA ALA A 409 -1.87 -5.66 11.54
C ALA A 409 -1.19 -7.03 11.42
N PRO A 410 -1.46 -7.80 10.33
CA PRO A 410 -0.89 -9.13 10.14
C PRO A 410 0.60 -9.05 9.83
N ARG A 411 1.45 -9.24 10.82
CA ARG A 411 2.91 -9.28 10.65
C ARG A 411 3.35 -10.56 9.95
N ARG A 412 4.44 -10.48 9.19
CA ARG A 412 5.06 -11.66 8.58
C ARG A 412 5.55 -12.62 9.68
N ALA A 413 5.31 -13.93 9.50
CA ALA A 413 5.99 -14.93 10.33
C ALA A 413 7.51 -14.87 10.03
N THR A 414 8.30 -14.61 11.05
CA THR A 414 9.78 -14.64 10.94
C THR A 414 10.21 -16.06 10.57
N GLY A 415 10.83 -16.26 9.40
CA GLY A 415 11.42 -17.56 9.02
C GLY A 415 11.17 -18.05 7.59
N ALA A 416 10.24 -17.47 6.82
CA ALA A 416 10.02 -17.90 5.43
C ALA A 416 10.83 -17.03 4.45
N GLY A 417 11.99 -17.51 3.99
CA GLY A 417 12.72 -16.94 2.85
C GLY A 417 11.86 -17.01 1.56
N VAL A 418 12.18 -16.14 0.58
CA VAL A 418 11.66 -16.28 -0.80
C VAL A 418 12.14 -17.64 -1.32
N PRO A 419 11.31 -18.50 -1.96
CA PRO A 419 11.80 -19.72 -2.56
C PRO A 419 12.82 -19.35 -3.65
N ALA A 420 13.90 -20.13 -3.74
CA ALA A 420 14.79 -20.03 -4.88
C ALA A 420 14.01 -20.28 -6.18
N PRO A 421 14.28 -19.54 -7.28
CA PRO A 421 13.63 -19.76 -8.55
C PRO A 421 13.89 -21.22 -9.01
N GLY A 422 12.80 -21.94 -9.21
CA GLY A 422 12.62 -23.20 -9.87
C GLY A 422 13.80 -24.17 -10.03
N ALA A 423 13.92 -25.14 -9.12
CA ALA A 423 14.33 -26.45 -9.55
C ALA A 423 13.12 -27.07 -10.32
N GLY A 424 13.16 -27.07 -11.63
CA GLY A 424 12.19 -27.78 -12.48
C GLY A 424 12.04 -29.25 -12.02
N PRO A 425 10.93 -29.92 -12.36
CA PRO A 425 10.67 -31.28 -11.89
C PRO A 425 11.84 -32.17 -12.32
N ARG A 426 12.53 -32.75 -11.33
CA ARG A 426 13.55 -33.78 -11.58
C ARG A 426 12.88 -34.92 -12.32
N SER A 427 13.27 -35.14 -13.58
CA SER A 427 12.90 -36.30 -14.34
C SER A 427 13.24 -37.57 -13.54
N ARG A 428 12.23 -38.33 -13.15
CA ARG A 428 12.46 -39.69 -12.65
C ARG A 428 13.06 -40.48 -13.80
N GLY A 429 14.32 -40.90 -13.65
CA GLY A 429 14.95 -41.84 -14.53
C GLY A 429 14.20 -43.20 -14.58
N PRO A 430 14.31 -43.95 -15.65
CA PRO A 430 13.61 -45.23 -15.80
C PRO A 430 14.11 -46.21 -14.75
N VAL A 431 13.14 -46.83 -14.04
CA VAL A 431 13.39 -48.01 -13.21
C VAL A 431 13.56 -49.20 -14.14
N THR A 432 14.73 -49.79 -14.19
CA THR A 432 15.00 -51.11 -14.80
C THR A 432 14.48 -52.22 -13.91
#